data_b2100bc8103ebdf941f0c734b55ceb32
#
_entry.id   b2100bc8103ebdf941f0c734b55ceb32
#
_cell.length_a   1.000
_cell.length_b   1.000
_cell.length_c   1.000
_cell.angle_alpha   90.00
_cell.angle_beta   90.00
_cell.angle_gamma   90.00
#
_symmetry.space_group_name_H-M   'P 1'
#
loop_
_entity.id
_entity.type
_entity.pdbx_description
1 polymer ?
#
loop_
_entity_poly.entity_id
_entity_poly.type
_entity_poly.pdbx_seq_one_letter_code
_entity_poly.pdbx_strand_id
1 'polypeptide(L)'
;MEYDPGDYGPLLEALPATGEAAVYGSRTLGQIRDTGRGVFPGKHPGQGIGPWAANVLLSIWIFILYGRWISDPLTAYKLYPARLVRELNVQSAGFEADHEMTAKLIRRRVPIIEVPIHYAPRSVAEGKKIRAVDGLIALWTLLKYRLTD
;
A
#
# COMPACT_ATOMS: atom_id res chain seq x y z
N MET A 1 -9.00 -14.56 -8.83
CA MET A 1 -7.95 -13.51 -8.65
C MET A 1 -8.24 -12.72 -7.39
N GLU A 2 -7.23 -12.24 -6.66
CA GLU A 2 -7.47 -11.38 -5.47
C GLU A 2 -7.84 -9.95 -5.86
N TYR A 3 -7.33 -9.46 -6.97
CA TYR A 3 -7.53 -8.11 -7.49
C TYR A 3 -8.29 -8.15 -8.82
N ASP A 4 -9.13 -7.15 -9.05
CA ASP A 4 -9.87 -7.02 -10.29
C ASP A 4 -9.04 -6.25 -11.33
N PRO A 5 -8.78 -6.81 -12.53
CA PRO A 5 -8.12 -6.08 -13.61
C PRO A 5 -8.88 -4.82 -14.06
N GLY A 6 -10.19 -4.77 -13.86
CA GLY A 6 -11.02 -3.59 -14.14
C GLY A 6 -10.61 -2.34 -13.33
N ASP A 7 -9.97 -2.54 -12.19
CA ASP A 7 -9.49 -1.42 -11.35
C ASP A 7 -8.30 -0.66 -11.97
N TYR A 8 -7.63 -1.20 -13.01
CA TYR A 8 -6.57 -0.48 -13.70
C TYR A 8 -7.04 0.80 -14.39
N GLY A 9 -8.26 0.82 -14.92
CA GLY A 9 -8.82 2.03 -15.54
C GLY A 9 -8.83 3.21 -14.58
N PRO A 10 -9.57 3.12 -13.45
CA PRO A 10 -9.60 4.16 -12.43
C PRO A 10 -8.22 4.56 -11.87
N LEU A 11 -7.28 3.60 -11.72
CA LEU A 11 -5.92 3.89 -11.27
C LEU A 11 -5.15 4.73 -12.30
N LEU A 12 -5.28 4.42 -13.60
CA LEU A 12 -4.63 5.18 -14.67
C LEU A 12 -5.24 6.58 -14.82
N GLU A 13 -6.56 6.71 -14.69
CA GLU A 13 -7.25 8.00 -14.72
C GLU A 13 -6.84 8.92 -13.57
N ALA A 14 -6.55 8.35 -12.39
CA ALA A 14 -6.09 9.10 -11.23
C ALA A 14 -4.62 9.55 -11.34
N LEU A 15 -3.84 8.98 -12.28
CA LEU A 15 -2.46 9.35 -12.48
C LEU A 15 -2.36 10.70 -13.20
N PRO A 16 -1.79 11.75 -12.57
CA PRO A 16 -1.64 13.05 -13.24
C PRO A 16 -0.80 12.95 -14.50
N ALA A 17 -1.20 13.65 -15.55
CA ALA A 17 -0.44 13.72 -16.82
C ALA A 17 0.99 14.27 -16.64
N THR A 18 1.23 15.05 -15.59
CA THR A 18 2.56 15.56 -15.22
C THR A 18 3.53 14.46 -14.78
N GLY A 19 3.01 13.29 -14.38
CA GLY A 19 3.83 12.20 -13.84
C GLY A 19 4.50 12.52 -12.49
N GLU A 20 3.93 13.43 -11.71
CA GLU A 20 4.50 13.90 -10.44
C GLU A 20 3.86 13.25 -9.20
N ALA A 21 3.07 12.20 -9.38
CA ALA A 21 2.42 11.48 -8.29
C ALA A 21 2.54 9.97 -8.47
N ALA A 22 2.45 9.23 -7.38
CA ALA A 22 2.18 7.78 -7.37
C ALA A 22 0.68 7.54 -7.10
N VAL A 23 0.14 6.43 -7.61
CA VAL A 23 -1.26 6.05 -7.38
C VAL A 23 -1.30 4.67 -6.73
N TYR A 24 -1.95 4.57 -5.58
CA TYR A 24 -2.12 3.34 -4.81
C TYR A 24 -3.58 2.90 -4.84
N GLY A 25 -3.82 1.67 -5.25
CA GLY A 25 -5.14 1.06 -5.10
C GLY A 25 -5.37 0.68 -3.64
N SER A 26 -6.40 1.22 -3.00
CA SER A 26 -6.71 0.92 -1.60
C SER A 26 -7.88 -0.05 -1.48
N ARG A 27 -7.60 -1.25 -0.97
CA ARG A 27 -8.60 -2.25 -0.58
C ARG A 27 -9.44 -1.75 0.60
N THR A 28 -8.79 -1.03 1.50
CA THR A 28 -9.44 -0.42 2.66
C THR A 28 -10.50 0.59 2.25
N LEU A 29 -10.18 1.50 1.33
CA LEU A 29 -11.14 2.48 0.80
C LEU A 29 -12.22 1.79 -0.03
N GLY A 30 -11.87 0.78 -0.82
CA GLY A 30 -12.84 -0.03 -1.57
C GLY A 30 -13.87 -0.66 -0.64
N GLN A 31 -13.40 -1.32 0.43
CA GLN A 31 -14.29 -1.96 1.40
C GLN A 31 -15.15 -0.94 2.18
N ILE A 32 -14.60 0.24 2.51
CA ILE A 32 -15.37 1.31 3.16
C ILE A 32 -16.44 1.86 2.22
N ARG A 33 -16.12 2.04 0.93
CA ARG A 33 -17.08 2.45 -0.10
C ARG A 33 -18.24 1.46 -0.20
N ASP A 34 -17.96 0.15 -0.22
CA ASP A 34 -18.93 -0.89 -0.48
C ASP A 34 -19.79 -1.24 0.75
N THR A 35 -19.22 -1.15 1.97
CA THR A 35 -19.90 -1.63 3.21
C THR A 35 -20.01 -0.58 4.32
N GLY A 36 -19.48 0.63 4.11
CA GLY A 36 -19.38 1.63 5.16
C GLY A 36 -18.28 1.32 6.17
N ARG A 37 -18.19 2.11 7.25
CA ARG A 37 -17.07 2.03 8.19
C ARG A 37 -17.11 0.84 9.14
N GLY A 38 -18.29 0.38 9.58
CA GLY A 38 -18.45 -0.75 10.49
C GLY A 38 -17.55 -0.73 11.73
N VAL A 39 -17.48 -1.88 12.44
CA VAL A 39 -16.60 -2.06 13.62
C VAL A 39 -15.12 -2.21 13.23
N PHE A 40 -14.86 -2.79 12.06
CA PHE A 40 -13.53 -2.96 11.49
C PHE A 40 -13.46 -2.24 10.14
N PRO A 41 -13.19 -0.92 10.13
CA PRO A 41 -13.21 -0.13 8.89
C PRO A 41 -12.25 -0.69 7.84
N GLY A 42 -12.78 -0.92 6.62
CA GLY A 42 -11.98 -1.43 5.51
C GLY A 42 -11.57 -2.90 5.62
N LYS A 43 -12.07 -3.66 6.62
CA LYS A 43 -11.84 -5.09 6.71
C LYS A 43 -12.83 -5.85 5.82
N HIS A 44 -12.32 -6.56 4.82
CA HIS A 44 -13.16 -7.45 4.00
C HIS A 44 -13.68 -8.64 4.84
N PRO A 45 -14.96 -9.07 4.68
CA PRO A 45 -15.53 -10.19 5.44
C PRO A 45 -14.71 -11.48 5.38
N GLY A 46 -14.17 -11.82 4.20
CA GLY A 46 -13.30 -12.99 3.98
C GLY A 46 -11.84 -12.79 4.42
N GLN A 47 -11.46 -11.60 4.89
CA GLN A 47 -10.10 -11.34 5.33
C GLN A 47 -9.92 -11.70 6.81
N GLY A 48 -8.84 -12.43 7.15
CA GLY A 48 -8.46 -12.66 8.54
C GLY A 48 -8.14 -11.36 9.29
N ILE A 49 -8.33 -11.35 10.60
CA ILE A 49 -8.03 -10.18 11.47
C ILE A 49 -6.54 -9.83 11.41
N GLY A 50 -5.64 -10.81 11.39
CA GLY A 50 -4.19 -10.60 11.37
C GLY A 50 -3.72 -9.73 10.18
N PRO A 51 -4.03 -10.08 8.93
CA PRO A 51 -3.65 -9.27 7.77
C PRO A 51 -4.27 -7.86 7.76
N TRP A 52 -5.51 -7.72 8.26
CA TRP A 52 -6.13 -6.42 8.42
C TRP A 52 -5.41 -5.57 9.48
N ALA A 53 -5.14 -6.16 10.65
CA ALA A 53 -4.43 -5.48 11.74
C ALA A 53 -3.00 -5.08 11.33
N ALA A 54 -2.29 -5.93 10.58
CA ALA A 54 -0.97 -5.61 10.04
C ALA A 54 -1.01 -4.39 9.11
N ASN A 55 -2.03 -4.29 8.25
CA ASN A 55 -2.21 -3.13 7.38
C ASN A 55 -2.46 -1.85 8.20
N VAL A 56 -3.34 -1.89 9.18
CA VAL A 56 -3.64 -0.77 10.08
C VAL A 56 -2.39 -0.35 10.87
N LEU A 57 -1.64 -1.32 11.41
CA LEU A 57 -0.40 -1.05 12.13
C LEU A 57 0.64 -0.33 11.26
N LEU A 58 0.82 -0.77 10.01
CA LEU A 58 1.72 -0.10 9.07
C LEU A 58 1.24 1.30 8.69
N SER A 59 -0.06 1.51 8.53
CA SER A 59 -0.63 2.85 8.30
C SER A 59 -0.33 3.80 9.46
N ILE A 60 -0.51 3.32 10.69
CA ILE A 60 -0.18 4.07 11.92
C ILE A 60 1.32 4.34 11.98
N TRP A 61 2.15 3.33 11.68
CA TRP A 61 3.61 3.47 11.70
C TRP A 61 4.11 4.52 10.70
N ILE A 62 3.58 4.49 9.47
CA ILE A 62 3.87 5.52 8.45
C ILE A 62 3.43 6.89 8.95
N PHE A 63 2.26 7.00 9.57
CA PHE A 63 1.78 8.27 10.12
C PHE A 63 2.70 8.81 11.23
N ILE A 64 3.15 7.95 12.14
CA ILE A 64 4.09 8.34 13.22
C ILE A 64 5.42 8.80 12.65
N LEU A 65 6.00 8.06 11.70
CA LEU A 65 7.31 8.35 11.15
C LEU A 65 7.33 9.55 10.18
N TYR A 66 6.27 9.73 9.41
CA TYR A 66 6.27 10.63 8.25
C TYR A 66 5.16 11.68 8.28
N GLY A 67 4.22 11.62 9.24
CA GLY A 67 3.07 12.52 9.29
C GLY A 67 2.07 12.32 8.15
N ARG A 68 2.15 11.21 7.40
CA ARG A 68 1.31 10.92 6.25
C ARG A 68 0.49 9.66 6.50
N TRP A 69 -0.82 9.76 6.36
CA TRP A 69 -1.70 8.60 6.39
C TRP A 69 -1.77 7.95 5.01
N ILE A 70 -1.57 6.62 4.95
CA ILE A 70 -1.82 5.77 3.79
C ILE A 70 -2.75 4.67 4.28
N SER A 71 -3.92 4.53 3.64
CA SER A 71 -4.98 3.62 4.10
C SER A 71 -4.67 2.15 3.82
N ASP A 72 -3.86 1.87 2.79
CA ASP A 72 -3.49 0.50 2.41
C ASP A 72 -2.03 0.41 1.90
N PRO A 73 -1.04 0.51 2.81
CA PRO A 73 0.37 0.39 2.43
C PRO A 73 0.77 -1.00 1.91
N LEU A 74 -0.04 -2.04 2.18
CA LEU A 74 0.20 -3.43 1.74
C LEU A 74 -0.50 -3.81 0.44
N THR A 75 -1.09 -2.85 -0.27
CA THR A 75 -1.70 -3.12 -1.57
C THR A 75 -0.67 -3.52 -2.62
N ALA A 76 -1.03 -4.44 -3.52
CA ALA A 76 -0.19 -4.80 -4.67
C ALA A 76 -0.44 -3.89 -5.89
N TYR A 77 -1.55 -3.17 -5.94
CA TYR A 77 -1.85 -2.25 -7.04
C TYR A 77 -1.27 -0.87 -6.75
N LYS A 78 -0.08 -0.62 -7.30
CA LYS A 78 0.62 0.66 -7.22
C LYS A 78 1.14 1.06 -8.59
N LEU A 79 0.82 2.27 -9.02
CA LEU A 79 1.30 2.86 -10.27
C LEU A 79 2.33 3.94 -9.96
N TYR A 80 3.43 3.85 -10.65
CA TYR A 80 4.53 4.80 -10.56
C TYR A 80 4.94 5.26 -11.95
N PRO A 81 5.07 6.56 -12.20
CA PRO A 81 5.73 7.05 -13.41
C PRO A 81 7.14 6.48 -13.54
N ALA A 82 7.52 6.00 -14.72
CA ALA A 82 8.82 5.35 -14.94
C ALA A 82 10.02 6.28 -14.60
N ARG A 83 9.88 7.58 -14.81
CA ARG A 83 10.86 8.59 -14.43
C ARG A 83 11.05 8.59 -12.90
N LEU A 84 9.95 8.62 -12.15
CA LEU A 84 9.94 8.66 -10.69
C LEU A 84 10.63 7.42 -10.11
N VAL A 85 10.33 6.21 -10.63
CA VAL A 85 10.98 4.97 -10.18
C VAL A 85 12.51 5.04 -10.35
N ARG A 86 12.98 5.54 -11.49
CA ARG A 86 14.43 5.72 -11.74
C ARG A 86 15.08 6.70 -10.77
N GLU A 87 14.39 7.82 -10.48
CA GLU A 87 14.88 8.84 -9.57
C GLU A 87 14.91 8.39 -8.10
N LEU A 88 14.03 7.47 -7.71
CA LEU A 88 13.98 6.93 -6.33
C LEU A 88 15.21 6.10 -5.98
N ASN A 89 15.94 5.55 -6.95
CA ASN A 89 17.14 4.74 -6.73
C ASN A 89 16.93 3.68 -5.66
N VAL A 90 15.95 2.78 -5.88
CA VAL A 90 15.57 1.73 -4.93
C VAL A 90 16.72 0.74 -4.77
N GLN A 91 17.10 0.44 -3.53
CA GLN A 91 18.22 -0.43 -3.17
C GLN A 91 17.76 -1.83 -2.76
N SER A 92 16.54 -1.95 -2.28
CA SER A 92 15.96 -3.23 -1.83
C SER A 92 15.50 -4.06 -3.03
N ALA A 93 15.56 -5.39 -2.91
CA ALA A 93 15.22 -6.32 -3.99
C ALA A 93 14.03 -7.26 -3.67
N GLY A 94 13.53 -7.27 -2.43
CA GLY A 94 12.42 -8.11 -1.96
C GLY A 94 11.14 -7.33 -1.71
N PHE A 95 10.27 -7.85 -0.84
CA PHE A 95 9.05 -7.17 -0.43
C PHE A 95 9.31 -5.81 0.24
N GLU A 96 10.48 -5.63 0.82
CA GLU A 96 10.93 -4.38 1.42
C GLU A 96 11.08 -3.25 0.41
N ALA A 97 11.32 -3.54 -0.87
CA ALA A 97 11.42 -2.53 -1.93
C ALA A 97 10.16 -1.64 -2.03
N ASP A 98 9.00 -2.23 -1.81
CA ASP A 98 7.72 -1.53 -1.82
C ASP A 98 7.62 -0.49 -0.67
N HIS A 99 8.12 -0.86 0.50
CA HIS A 99 8.17 0.03 1.67
C HIS A 99 9.26 1.09 1.54
N GLU A 100 10.40 0.76 0.94
CA GLU A 100 11.43 1.73 0.58
C GLU A 100 10.90 2.78 -0.39
N MET A 101 10.22 2.36 -1.46
CA MET A 101 9.60 3.28 -2.41
C MET A 101 8.61 4.20 -1.72
N THR A 102 7.73 3.66 -0.88
CA THR A 102 6.77 4.46 -0.11
C THR A 102 7.47 5.48 0.79
N ALA A 103 8.50 5.08 1.53
CA ALA A 103 9.30 5.97 2.38
C ALA A 103 9.93 7.12 1.58
N LYS A 104 10.61 6.78 0.48
CA LYS A 104 11.28 7.76 -0.39
C LYS A 104 10.32 8.73 -1.06
N LEU A 105 9.15 8.26 -1.51
CA LEU A 105 8.09 9.11 -2.05
C LEU A 105 7.65 10.17 -1.03
N ILE A 106 7.33 9.73 0.19
CA ILE A 106 6.85 10.64 1.24
C ILE A 106 7.92 11.67 1.62
N ARG A 107 9.18 11.24 1.75
CA ARG A 107 10.30 12.15 2.07
C ARG A 107 10.53 13.20 0.99
N ARG A 108 10.38 12.84 -0.28
CA ARG A 108 10.48 13.75 -1.41
C ARG A 108 9.22 14.57 -1.63
N ARG A 109 8.21 14.43 -0.74
CA ARG A 109 6.92 15.11 -0.83
C ARG A 109 6.17 14.81 -2.13
N VAL A 110 6.43 13.66 -2.74
CA VAL A 110 5.67 13.19 -3.90
C VAL A 110 4.26 12.82 -3.45
N PRO A 111 3.21 13.34 -4.09
CA PRO A 111 1.84 12.96 -3.78
C PRO A 111 1.61 11.46 -4.00
N ILE A 112 0.92 10.82 -3.05
CA ILE A 112 0.39 9.47 -3.20
C ILE A 112 -1.12 9.60 -3.21
N ILE A 113 -1.73 9.28 -4.33
CA ILE A 113 -3.18 9.32 -4.54
C ILE A 113 -3.72 7.92 -4.27
N GLU A 114 -4.72 7.79 -3.41
CA GLU A 114 -5.34 6.51 -3.12
C GLU A 114 -6.67 6.38 -3.86
N VAL A 115 -6.86 5.27 -4.57
CA VAL A 115 -8.05 4.94 -5.34
C VAL A 115 -8.71 3.70 -4.75
N PRO A 116 -10.01 3.70 -4.44
CA PRO A 116 -10.73 2.51 -3.99
C PRO A 116 -10.70 1.40 -5.04
N ILE A 117 -10.28 0.19 -4.65
CA ILE A 117 -10.23 -0.98 -5.54
C ILE A 117 -11.04 -2.14 -4.97
N HIS A 118 -11.42 -3.08 -5.83
CA HIS A 118 -12.07 -4.32 -5.45
C HIS A 118 -11.04 -5.32 -4.91
N TYR A 119 -11.47 -6.13 -3.94
CA TYR A 119 -10.59 -7.12 -3.33
C TYR A 119 -11.36 -8.37 -2.91
N ALA A 120 -10.91 -9.52 -3.39
CA ALA A 120 -11.41 -10.84 -3.00
C ALA A 120 -10.27 -11.66 -2.36
N PRO A 121 -10.19 -11.69 -1.02
CA PRO A 121 -9.06 -12.31 -0.32
C PRO A 121 -9.00 -13.82 -0.57
N ARG A 122 -7.82 -14.34 -0.91
CA ARG A 122 -7.56 -15.78 -0.97
C ARG A 122 -7.49 -16.37 0.43
N SER A 123 -7.97 -17.61 0.58
CA SER A 123 -7.80 -18.39 1.80
C SER A 123 -6.33 -18.87 1.96
N VAL A 124 -5.98 -19.30 3.18
CA VAL A 124 -4.65 -19.88 3.45
C VAL A 124 -4.41 -21.14 2.61
N ALA A 125 -5.45 -21.93 2.33
CA ALA A 125 -5.39 -23.13 1.46
C ALA A 125 -5.05 -22.78 0.00
N GLU A 126 -5.31 -21.55 -0.44
CA GLU A 126 -5.04 -21.05 -1.80
C GLU A 126 -3.65 -20.40 -1.94
N GLY A 127 -2.73 -20.63 -0.99
CA GLY A 127 -1.31 -20.28 -1.13
C GLY A 127 -0.91 -18.88 -0.67
N LYS A 128 -1.56 -18.34 0.36
CA LYS A 128 -1.12 -17.08 0.99
C LYS A 128 0.28 -17.23 1.60
N LYS A 129 1.28 -16.53 1.04
CA LYS A 129 2.71 -16.68 1.39
C LYS A 129 3.24 -15.64 2.39
N ILE A 130 2.49 -14.61 2.73
CA ILE A 130 2.96 -13.51 3.60
C ILE A 130 3.08 -14.02 5.04
N ARG A 131 4.27 -13.88 5.63
CA ARG A 131 4.60 -14.29 7.00
C ARG A 131 4.66 -13.09 7.94
N ALA A 132 4.55 -13.32 9.25
CA ALA A 132 4.67 -12.26 10.26
C ALA A 132 6.03 -11.53 10.20
N VAL A 133 7.09 -12.24 9.79
CA VAL A 133 8.43 -11.67 9.61
C VAL A 133 8.46 -10.57 8.53
N ASP A 134 7.64 -10.70 7.49
CA ASP A 134 7.57 -9.69 6.42
C ASP A 134 7.03 -8.36 6.96
N GLY A 135 6.13 -8.42 7.95
CA GLY A 135 5.64 -7.24 8.66
C GLY A 135 6.74 -6.54 9.48
N LEU A 136 7.59 -7.30 10.15
CA LEU A 136 8.74 -6.75 10.89
C LEU A 136 9.76 -6.11 9.94
N ILE A 137 10.03 -6.74 8.81
CA ILE A 137 10.89 -6.19 7.75
C ILE A 137 10.31 -4.87 7.23
N ALA A 138 9.00 -4.81 7.01
CA ALA A 138 8.32 -3.60 6.57
C ALA A 138 8.49 -2.44 7.57
N LEU A 139 8.24 -2.70 8.86
CA LEU A 139 8.40 -1.71 9.93
C LEU A 139 9.84 -1.20 10.01
N TRP A 140 10.81 -2.13 9.95
CA TRP A 140 12.23 -1.78 9.97
C TRP A 140 12.65 -0.97 8.74
N THR A 141 12.20 -1.36 7.56
CA THR A 141 12.50 -0.66 6.30
C THR A 141 12.01 0.78 6.34
N LEU A 142 10.77 0.99 6.78
CA LEU A 142 10.22 2.33 6.94
C LEU A 142 11.03 3.17 7.94
N LEU A 143 11.45 2.59 9.06
CA LEU A 143 12.28 3.29 10.03
C LEU A 143 13.68 3.60 9.47
N LYS A 144 14.33 2.61 8.83
CA LYS A 144 15.64 2.77 8.19
C LYS A 144 15.63 3.95 7.23
N TYR A 145 14.71 3.96 6.25
CA TYR A 145 14.65 5.02 5.25
C TYR A 145 14.08 6.34 5.77
N ARG A 146 13.60 6.39 6.99
CA ARG A 146 13.31 7.66 7.70
C ARG A 146 14.60 8.32 8.19
N LEU A 147 15.62 7.54 8.56
CA LEU A 147 16.83 7.99 9.22
C LEU A 147 18.04 8.11 8.29
N THR A 148 18.14 7.28 7.23
CA THR A 148 19.38 7.08 6.46
C THR A 148 19.36 7.60 5.02
N ASP A 149 18.22 8.11 4.50
CA ASP A 149 18.14 8.58 3.10
C ASP A 149 17.99 10.09 2.99
#